data_a10b0214c930dcc570e9292ae9d6c81b
#
_entry.id   a10b0214c930dcc570e9292ae9d6c81b
#
_cell.length_a   1.000
_cell.length_b   1.000
_cell.length_c   1.000
_cell.angle_alpha   90.00
_cell.angle_beta   90.00
_cell.angle_gamma   90.00
#
_symmetry.space_group_name_H-M   'P 1'
#
loop_
_entity.id
_entity.type
_entity.pdbx_description
1 polymer ?
#
loop_
_entity_poly.entity_id
_entity_poly.type
_entity_poly.pdbx_seq_one_letter_code
_entity_poly.pdbx_strand_id
1 'polypeptide(L)'
;GAFCDKKAKTSCSVILTGFGHDRVILNYSKTLNALAKHHVPWKKLNAKWFYISSLHAKPALLKKLVEFAHKKQINVALNIGSAELSGGLKKLAPTLKKTTVLLLNAQEAQMLAGSKSIPHNLSELSKLSKITVITDGKNGSAAQSGGKTFFQKAFSVKIADTTGAGDAFCCAFVASMIKGKQTGYALAAGAANASSVIRHLGAKNILLTQTQLGKTISQFRKK
;
A
#
# COMPACT_ATOMS: atom_id res chain seq x y z
N GLY A 1 6.76 -18.25 7.60
CA GLY A 1 7.17 -18.32 9.00
C GLY A 1 7.31 -16.93 9.60
N ALA A 2 6.95 -16.77 10.86
CA ALA A 2 7.15 -15.52 11.58
C ALA A 2 8.55 -15.50 12.19
N PHE A 3 9.23 -14.35 12.12
CA PHE A 3 10.43 -14.09 12.90
C PHE A 3 10.02 -13.53 14.26
N CYS A 4 10.46 -14.15 15.33
CA CYS A 4 10.22 -13.72 16.71
C CYS A 4 11.55 -13.45 17.40
N ASP A 5 11.77 -12.21 17.82
CA ASP A 5 12.89 -11.85 18.70
C ASP A 5 12.42 -11.91 20.16
N LYS A 6 12.85 -12.95 20.89
CA LYS A 6 12.47 -13.17 22.28
C LYS A 6 13.00 -12.11 23.26
N LYS A 7 14.02 -11.33 22.86
CA LYS A 7 14.62 -10.25 23.68
C LYS A 7 14.00 -8.89 23.44
N ALA A 8 13.24 -8.74 22.37
CA ALA A 8 12.63 -7.47 22.00
C ALA A 8 11.21 -7.34 22.53
N LYS A 9 10.85 -6.14 23.01
CA LYS A 9 9.46 -5.82 23.36
C LYS A 9 8.67 -5.52 22.08
N THR A 10 7.43 -5.97 21.99
CA THR A 10 6.53 -5.64 20.88
C THR A 10 6.37 -4.14 20.74
N SER A 11 6.52 -3.65 19.51
CA SER A 11 6.22 -2.26 19.18
C SER A 11 4.73 -1.98 19.40
N CYS A 12 4.41 -0.80 19.91
CA CYS A 12 3.03 -0.38 20.09
C CYS A 12 2.86 1.07 19.63
N SER A 13 1.64 1.40 19.24
CA SER A 13 1.26 2.79 18.93
C SER A 13 0.03 3.16 19.71
N VAL A 14 0.03 4.37 20.28
CA VAL A 14 -1.15 5.00 20.86
C VAL A 14 -1.70 5.99 19.83
N ILE A 15 -2.94 5.79 19.44
CA ILE A 15 -3.61 6.64 18.45
C ILE A 15 -4.58 7.52 19.20
N LEU A 16 -4.30 8.82 19.23
CA LEU A 16 -5.18 9.84 19.79
C LEU A 16 -6.10 10.33 18.67
N THR A 17 -7.39 10.12 18.84
CA THR A 17 -8.46 10.59 17.93
C THR A 17 -9.24 11.73 18.59
N GLY A 18 -10.01 12.50 17.79
CA GLY A 18 -10.85 13.58 18.33
C GLY A 18 -10.49 14.98 17.80
N PHE A 19 -9.54 15.07 16.89
CA PHE A 19 -9.12 16.34 16.27
C PHE A 19 -9.79 16.49 14.89
N GLY A 20 -11.11 16.54 14.85
CA GLY A 20 -11.91 16.69 13.60
C GLY A 20 -11.73 15.47 12.70
N HIS A 21 -11.38 14.74 12.21
CA HIS A 21 -11.04 13.53 11.42
C HIS A 21 -9.52 13.24 11.36
N ASP A 22 -8.72 14.10 12.05
CA ASP A 22 -7.29 13.88 12.19
C ASP A 22 -6.95 13.05 13.42
N ARG A 23 -5.75 12.49 13.42
CA ARG A 23 -5.21 11.67 14.51
C ARG A 23 -3.75 11.95 14.74
N VAL A 24 -3.33 11.86 16.00
CA VAL A 24 -1.93 11.85 16.39
C VAL A 24 -1.53 10.42 16.73
N ILE A 25 -0.44 9.95 16.17
CA ILE A 25 0.08 8.60 16.41
C ILE A 25 1.37 8.72 17.22
N LEU A 26 1.33 8.29 18.47
CA LEU A 26 2.50 8.15 19.32
C LEU A 26 3.05 6.74 19.15
N ASN A 27 4.21 6.61 18.53
CA ASN A 27 4.77 5.31 18.15
C ASN A 27 5.96 4.96 19.07
N TYR A 28 5.85 3.81 19.73
CA TYR A 28 6.95 3.19 20.46
C TYR A 28 7.49 2.00 19.67
N SER A 29 8.66 2.16 19.05
CA SER A 29 9.19 1.18 18.13
C SER A 29 10.66 0.86 18.36
N LYS A 30 10.99 0.28 19.54
CA LYS A 30 12.35 -0.25 19.81
C LYS A 30 12.72 -1.43 18.91
N THR A 31 11.75 -2.21 18.43
CA THR A 31 11.96 -3.42 17.64
C THR A 31 12.15 -3.19 16.14
N LEU A 32 11.86 -1.98 15.62
CA LEU A 32 11.98 -1.71 14.18
C LEU A 32 13.39 -1.88 13.62
N ASN A 33 14.41 -1.84 14.47
CA ASN A 33 15.79 -2.09 14.09
C ASN A 33 16.15 -3.59 14.05
N ALA A 34 15.28 -4.48 14.55
CA ALA A 34 15.60 -5.91 14.68
C ALA A 34 15.61 -6.66 13.33
N LEU A 35 14.80 -6.26 12.35
CA LEU A 35 14.77 -6.94 11.06
C LEU A 35 16.04 -6.65 10.25
N ALA A 36 16.93 -7.60 10.17
CA ALA A 36 18.17 -7.56 9.39
C ALA A 36 18.10 -8.56 8.21
N LYS A 37 19.02 -8.42 7.27
CA LYS A 37 19.09 -9.30 6.07
C LYS A 37 19.21 -10.79 6.40
N HIS A 38 19.87 -11.14 7.51
CA HIS A 38 20.07 -12.53 7.93
C HIS A 38 18.81 -13.16 8.56
N HIS A 39 17.84 -12.35 9.00
CA HIS A 39 16.56 -12.85 9.50
C HIS A 39 15.60 -13.29 8.39
N VAL A 40 15.86 -12.89 7.14
CA VAL A 40 15.03 -13.29 6.00
C VAL A 40 15.40 -14.72 5.58
N PRO A 41 14.45 -15.66 5.60
CA PRO A 41 14.73 -17.05 5.24
C PRO A 41 14.80 -17.22 3.72
N TRP A 42 15.81 -16.65 3.08
CA TRP A 42 15.96 -16.54 1.62
C TRP A 42 15.72 -17.86 0.87
N LYS A 43 16.22 -18.99 1.41
CA LYS A 43 16.05 -20.31 0.80
C LYS A 43 14.61 -20.83 0.84
N LYS A 44 13.79 -20.33 1.78
CA LYS A 44 12.38 -20.73 1.96
C LYS A 44 11.40 -19.77 1.27
N LEU A 45 11.87 -18.66 0.69
CA LEU A 45 11.02 -17.72 0.00
C LEU A 45 10.64 -18.29 -1.37
N ASN A 46 9.43 -18.85 -1.44
CA ASN A 46 8.80 -19.35 -2.65
C ASN A 46 7.35 -18.84 -2.70
N ALA A 47 7.06 -17.94 -3.63
CA ALA A 47 5.74 -17.34 -3.79
C ALA A 47 5.58 -16.76 -5.20
N LYS A 48 4.34 -16.58 -5.66
CA LYS A 48 4.04 -15.89 -6.91
C LYS A 48 4.08 -14.36 -6.76
N TRP A 49 3.85 -13.87 -5.54
CA TRP A 49 3.80 -12.45 -5.20
C TRP A 49 4.46 -12.17 -3.86
N PHE A 50 5.18 -11.08 -3.79
CA PHE A 50 5.59 -10.43 -2.54
C PHE A 50 4.79 -9.15 -2.35
N TYR A 51 4.20 -8.98 -1.17
CA TYR A 51 3.71 -7.69 -0.69
C TYR A 51 4.74 -7.15 0.30
N ILE A 52 5.35 -6.02 -0.03
CA ILE A 52 6.37 -5.38 0.80
C ILE A 52 5.79 -4.03 1.25
N SER A 53 5.54 -3.91 2.54
CA SER A 53 5.19 -2.65 3.19
C SER A 53 6.45 -1.94 3.67
N SER A 54 6.30 -0.78 4.32
CA SER A 54 7.42 -0.02 4.86
C SER A 54 8.33 -0.89 5.74
N LEU A 55 9.63 -0.80 5.51
CA LEU A 55 10.68 -1.46 6.26
C LEU A 55 11.40 -0.51 7.22
N HIS A 56 10.77 0.64 7.51
CA HIS A 56 11.31 1.68 8.40
C HIS A 56 12.74 2.10 8.02
N ALA A 57 12.87 2.67 6.82
CA ALA A 57 14.11 3.19 6.28
C ALA A 57 15.26 2.16 6.19
N LYS A 58 14.97 0.94 5.76
CA LYS A 58 16.00 -0.08 5.44
C LYS A 58 16.19 -0.26 3.93
N PRO A 59 16.73 0.74 3.23
CA PRO A 59 16.80 0.73 1.76
C PRO A 59 17.61 -0.44 1.22
N ALA A 60 18.65 -0.86 1.93
CA ALA A 60 19.47 -2.00 1.53
C ALA A 60 18.72 -3.34 1.62
N LEU A 61 17.82 -3.51 2.60
CA LEU A 61 16.98 -4.69 2.70
C LEU A 61 15.89 -4.66 1.64
N LEU A 62 15.22 -3.52 1.44
CA LEU A 62 14.23 -3.33 0.40
C LEU A 62 14.81 -3.67 -0.98
N LYS A 63 15.96 -3.08 -1.32
CA LYS A 63 16.66 -3.36 -2.57
C LYS A 63 16.91 -4.86 -2.74
N LYS A 64 17.45 -5.53 -1.71
CA LYS A 64 17.76 -6.97 -1.76
C LYS A 64 16.52 -7.83 -1.93
N LEU A 65 15.40 -7.50 -1.26
CA LEU A 65 14.13 -8.22 -1.42
C LEU A 65 13.57 -8.09 -2.84
N VAL A 66 13.56 -6.88 -3.39
CA VAL A 66 13.06 -6.63 -4.75
C VAL A 66 13.97 -7.27 -5.81
N GLU A 67 15.29 -7.22 -5.63
CA GLU A 67 16.24 -7.88 -6.52
C GLU A 67 16.10 -9.42 -6.48
N PHE A 68 15.91 -9.98 -5.29
CA PHE A 68 15.63 -11.41 -5.13
C PHE A 68 14.35 -11.80 -5.87
N ALA A 69 13.26 -11.05 -5.64
CA ALA A 69 11.99 -11.30 -6.30
C ALA A 69 12.12 -11.20 -7.84
N HIS A 70 12.81 -10.17 -8.32
CA HIS A 70 13.03 -9.98 -9.76
C HIS A 70 13.81 -11.16 -10.39
N LYS A 71 14.89 -11.62 -9.75
CA LYS A 71 15.67 -12.79 -10.21
C LYS A 71 14.84 -14.08 -10.23
N LYS A 72 13.86 -14.22 -9.33
CA LYS A 72 12.97 -15.38 -9.23
C LYS A 72 11.66 -15.21 -9.99
N GLN A 73 11.50 -14.12 -10.76
CA GLN A 73 10.26 -13.79 -11.48
C GLN A 73 9.02 -13.70 -10.59
N ILE A 74 9.22 -13.32 -9.33
CA ILE A 74 8.16 -13.11 -8.35
C ILE A 74 7.64 -11.67 -8.54
N ASN A 75 6.32 -11.50 -8.67
CA ASN A 75 5.72 -10.18 -8.72
C ASN A 75 5.87 -9.46 -7.38
N VAL A 76 6.09 -8.15 -7.41
CA VAL A 76 6.24 -7.33 -6.22
C VAL A 76 5.17 -6.26 -6.19
N ALA A 77 4.36 -6.25 -5.14
CA ALA A 77 3.53 -5.11 -4.75
C ALA A 77 4.26 -4.37 -3.62
N LEU A 78 4.57 -3.11 -3.85
CA LEU A 78 5.36 -2.27 -2.95
C LEU A 78 4.54 -1.11 -2.44
N ASN A 79 4.36 -1.04 -1.13
CA ASN A 79 3.71 0.07 -0.41
C ASN A 79 4.72 0.64 0.59
N ILE A 80 5.51 1.62 0.15
CA ILE A 80 6.57 2.25 0.96
C ILE A 80 6.06 3.51 1.63
N GLY A 81 6.52 3.72 2.86
CA GLY A 81 6.18 4.91 3.63
C GLY A 81 7.21 6.04 3.48
N SER A 82 6.93 7.17 4.12
CA SER A 82 7.75 8.38 4.07
C SER A 82 9.22 8.15 4.45
N ALA A 83 9.50 7.20 5.32
CA ALA A 83 10.86 6.88 5.76
C ALA A 83 11.74 6.35 4.60
N GLU A 84 11.21 5.51 3.72
CA GLU A 84 11.91 5.03 2.53
C GLU A 84 12.02 6.14 1.47
N LEU A 85 10.98 6.98 1.36
CA LEU A 85 10.89 8.05 0.37
C LEU A 85 11.89 9.18 0.61
N SER A 86 12.36 9.37 1.85
CA SER A 86 13.35 10.40 2.20
C SER A 86 14.66 10.29 1.41
N GLY A 87 14.95 9.10 0.86
CA GLY A 87 16.08 8.87 -0.05
C GLY A 87 15.94 9.52 -1.43
N GLY A 88 14.74 9.94 -1.80
CA GLY A 88 14.40 10.57 -3.08
C GLY A 88 14.28 9.59 -4.24
N LEU A 89 13.65 10.06 -5.31
CA LEU A 89 13.34 9.27 -6.50
C LEU A 89 14.57 8.64 -7.15
N LYS A 90 15.66 9.40 -7.26
CA LYS A 90 16.90 8.94 -7.92
C LYS A 90 17.46 7.67 -7.28
N LYS A 91 17.44 7.57 -5.94
CA LYS A 91 17.92 6.39 -5.21
C LYS A 91 16.95 5.20 -5.29
N LEU A 92 15.66 5.47 -5.35
CA LEU A 92 14.62 4.44 -5.38
C LEU A 92 14.34 3.91 -6.79
N ALA A 93 14.54 4.70 -7.84
CA ALA A 93 14.21 4.36 -9.22
C ALA A 93 14.71 2.96 -9.66
N PRO A 94 15.94 2.52 -9.36
CA PRO A 94 16.40 1.18 -9.75
C PRO A 94 15.60 0.04 -9.08
N THR A 95 15.08 0.29 -7.88
CA THR A 95 14.23 -0.67 -7.15
C THR A 95 12.80 -0.65 -7.69
N LEU A 96 12.26 0.55 -7.94
CA LEU A 96 10.90 0.73 -8.47
C LEU A 96 10.75 0.11 -9.86
N LYS A 97 11.75 0.22 -10.73
CA LYS A 97 11.76 -0.40 -12.08
C LYS A 97 11.62 -1.93 -12.07
N LYS A 98 11.90 -2.57 -10.94
CA LYS A 98 11.74 -4.01 -10.74
C LYS A 98 10.43 -4.36 -10.01
N THR A 99 9.56 -3.38 -9.76
CA THR A 99 8.32 -3.53 -9.02
C THR A 99 7.15 -3.72 -9.98
N THR A 100 6.24 -4.64 -9.66
CA THR A 100 5.03 -4.88 -10.46
C THR A 100 3.96 -3.84 -10.15
N VAL A 101 3.69 -3.58 -8.88
CA VAL A 101 2.69 -2.61 -8.41
C VAL A 101 3.34 -1.68 -7.38
N LEU A 102 3.33 -0.39 -7.65
CA LEU A 102 3.71 0.67 -6.70
C LEU A 102 2.44 1.31 -6.16
N LEU A 103 2.29 1.29 -4.83
CA LEU A 103 1.15 1.85 -4.11
C LEU A 103 1.62 3.00 -3.22
N LEU A 104 1.04 4.17 -3.41
CA LEU A 104 1.38 5.40 -2.69
C LEU A 104 0.10 6.14 -2.31
N ASN A 105 0.14 6.92 -1.23
CA ASN A 105 -0.85 7.96 -1.03
C ASN A 105 -0.42 9.27 -1.73
N ALA A 106 -1.32 10.25 -1.81
CA ALA A 106 -1.07 11.53 -2.49
C ALA A 106 0.16 12.28 -1.94
N GLN A 107 0.37 12.25 -0.61
CA GLN A 107 1.51 12.90 0.03
C GLN A 107 2.83 12.19 -0.32
N GLU A 108 2.83 10.86 -0.28
CA GLU A 108 3.99 10.04 -0.66
C GLU A 108 4.34 10.23 -2.14
N ALA A 109 3.32 10.26 -3.01
CA ALA A 109 3.52 10.54 -4.43
C ALA A 109 4.09 11.94 -4.68
N GLN A 110 3.61 12.96 -3.94
CA GLN A 110 4.16 14.31 -3.97
C GLN A 110 5.61 14.36 -3.50
N MET A 111 5.94 13.69 -2.39
CA MET A 111 7.32 13.61 -1.89
C MET A 111 8.28 13.01 -2.92
N LEU A 112 7.81 12.04 -3.70
CA LEU A 112 8.63 11.30 -4.65
C LEU A 112 8.76 12.00 -6.02
N ALA A 113 7.66 12.54 -6.55
CA ALA A 113 7.59 13.15 -7.88
C ALA A 113 7.59 14.68 -7.87
N GLY A 114 7.48 15.31 -6.68
CA GLY A 114 7.67 16.75 -6.49
C GLY A 114 6.46 17.63 -6.85
N SER A 115 5.28 17.09 -7.15
CA SER A 115 4.11 17.86 -7.57
C SER A 115 2.89 17.59 -6.67
N LYS A 116 2.02 18.59 -6.49
CA LYS A 116 0.70 18.42 -5.88
C LYS A 116 -0.32 17.78 -6.85
N SER A 117 -0.02 17.75 -8.15
CA SER A 117 -0.89 17.19 -9.18
C SER A 117 -0.79 15.67 -9.22
N ILE A 118 -1.87 14.96 -8.87
CA ILE A 118 -1.94 13.50 -8.96
C ILE A 118 -1.74 13.00 -10.40
N PRO A 119 -2.36 13.58 -11.44
CA PRO A 119 -2.10 13.17 -12.82
C PRO A 119 -0.62 13.30 -13.21
N HIS A 120 0.05 14.38 -12.81
CA HIS A 120 1.47 14.56 -13.06
C HIS A 120 2.29 13.47 -12.35
N ASN A 121 2.09 13.28 -11.05
CA ASN A 121 2.82 12.28 -10.27
C ASN A 121 2.58 10.87 -10.80
N LEU A 122 1.35 10.55 -11.20
CA LEU A 122 1.00 9.26 -11.77
C LEU A 122 1.75 9.02 -13.09
N SER A 123 1.81 10.03 -13.97
CA SER A 123 2.56 9.97 -15.23
C SER A 123 4.06 9.74 -15.00
N GLU A 124 4.67 10.49 -14.07
CA GLU A 124 6.11 10.35 -13.79
C GLU A 124 6.45 9.00 -13.14
N LEU A 125 5.67 8.59 -12.14
CA LEU A 125 5.95 7.37 -11.39
C LEU A 125 5.60 6.09 -12.17
N SER A 126 4.66 6.15 -13.11
CA SER A 126 4.32 5.02 -13.99
C SER A 126 5.45 4.61 -14.94
N LYS A 127 6.44 5.47 -15.16
CA LYS A 127 7.67 5.14 -15.89
C LYS A 127 8.58 4.17 -15.12
N LEU A 128 8.30 3.97 -13.83
CA LEU A 128 9.14 3.22 -12.90
C LEU A 128 8.52 1.91 -12.41
N SER A 129 7.26 1.63 -12.71
CA SER A 129 6.61 0.37 -12.33
C SER A 129 5.58 -0.04 -13.37
N LYS A 130 5.23 -1.33 -13.43
CA LYS A 130 4.22 -1.81 -14.39
C LYS A 130 2.83 -1.23 -14.10
N ILE A 131 2.52 -1.04 -12.83
CA ILE A 131 1.26 -0.46 -12.34
C ILE A 131 1.62 0.51 -11.23
N THR A 132 1.22 1.77 -11.36
CA THR A 132 1.32 2.76 -10.29
C THR A 132 -0.07 3.11 -9.81
N VAL A 133 -0.26 3.16 -8.49
CA VAL A 133 -1.53 3.49 -7.83
C VAL A 133 -1.29 4.62 -6.85
N ILE A 134 -2.13 5.66 -6.92
CA ILE A 134 -2.12 6.78 -5.97
C ILE A 134 -3.51 6.87 -5.33
N THR A 135 -3.56 6.81 -4.00
CA THR A 135 -4.79 7.04 -3.21
C THR A 135 -4.82 8.46 -2.68
N ASP A 136 -5.99 9.10 -2.69
CA ASP A 136 -6.21 10.49 -2.26
C ASP A 136 -7.42 10.64 -1.33
N GLY A 137 -7.54 9.77 -0.38
CA GLY A 137 -8.58 9.80 0.65
C GLY A 137 -9.98 9.97 0.08
N LYS A 138 -10.66 11.05 0.46
CA LYS A 138 -12.04 11.37 -0.01
C LYS A 138 -12.14 11.65 -1.50
N ASN A 139 -11.05 12.01 -2.15
CA ASN A 139 -11.03 12.29 -3.59
C ASN A 139 -10.94 10.99 -4.41
N GLY A 140 -10.65 9.84 -3.76
CA GLY A 140 -10.62 8.54 -4.39
C GLY A 140 -9.21 8.03 -4.69
N SER A 141 -9.03 7.43 -5.86
CA SER A 141 -7.75 6.84 -6.27
C SER A 141 -7.60 6.85 -7.78
N ALA A 142 -6.36 6.86 -8.22
CA ALA A 142 -5.99 6.73 -9.63
C ALA A 142 -4.93 5.65 -9.81
N ALA A 143 -4.93 4.99 -10.97
CA ALA A 143 -3.89 4.05 -11.35
C ALA A 143 -3.52 4.23 -12.82
N GLN A 144 -2.26 3.94 -13.12
CA GLN A 144 -1.78 3.81 -14.51
C GLN A 144 -1.21 2.41 -14.73
N SER A 145 -1.65 1.78 -15.83
CA SER A 145 -1.25 0.42 -16.19
C SER A 145 -1.34 0.26 -17.72
N GLY A 146 -0.27 -0.20 -18.35
CA GLY A 146 -0.23 -0.43 -19.80
C GLY A 146 -0.60 0.80 -20.63
N GLY A 147 -0.14 1.98 -20.23
CA GLY A 147 -0.44 3.27 -20.89
C GLY A 147 -1.86 3.81 -20.64
N LYS A 148 -2.71 3.08 -19.92
CA LYS A 148 -4.09 3.49 -19.60
C LYS A 148 -4.18 4.02 -18.18
N THR A 149 -4.94 5.11 -18.00
CA THR A 149 -5.23 5.69 -16.69
C THR A 149 -6.64 5.28 -16.25
N PHE A 150 -6.78 4.91 -15.00
CA PHE A 150 -8.02 4.50 -14.36
C PHE A 150 -8.27 5.39 -13.15
N PHE A 151 -9.53 5.76 -12.93
CA PHE A 151 -9.95 6.53 -11.77
C PHE A 151 -11.07 5.82 -11.03
N GLN A 152 -11.05 5.91 -9.72
CA GLN A 152 -12.10 5.42 -8.84
C GLN A 152 -12.41 6.48 -7.79
N LYS A 153 -13.62 7.02 -7.80
CA LYS A 153 -14.11 7.91 -6.74
C LYS A 153 -14.17 7.16 -5.40
N ALA A 154 -13.93 7.86 -4.30
CA ALA A 154 -14.19 7.30 -2.99
C ALA A 154 -15.68 6.99 -2.84
N PHE A 155 -16.01 5.90 -2.14
CA PHE A 155 -17.39 5.60 -1.82
C PHE A 155 -17.84 6.47 -0.65
N SER A 156 -18.95 7.20 -0.84
CA SER A 156 -19.50 8.07 0.20
C SER A 156 -20.11 7.22 1.32
N VAL A 157 -19.52 7.29 2.51
CA VAL A 157 -19.96 6.59 3.72
C VAL A 157 -19.78 7.46 4.95
N LYS A 158 -20.54 7.18 6.02
CA LYS A 158 -20.30 7.81 7.32
C LYS A 158 -18.97 7.31 7.88
N ILE A 159 -18.06 8.23 8.19
CA ILE A 159 -16.72 7.92 8.70
C ILE A 159 -16.77 7.87 10.23
N ALA A 160 -16.28 6.78 10.81
CA ALA A 160 -16.04 6.63 12.25
C ALA A 160 -14.55 6.79 12.57
N ASP A 161 -13.66 6.16 11.77
CA ASP A 161 -12.21 6.20 11.96
C ASP A 161 -11.52 5.94 10.61
N THR A 162 -10.52 6.73 10.26
CA THR A 162 -9.76 6.57 9.00
C THR A 162 -8.56 5.64 9.14
N THR A 163 -8.31 5.11 10.34
CA THR A 163 -7.17 4.22 10.61
C THR A 163 -7.30 2.92 9.81
N GLY A 164 -6.23 2.55 9.10
CA GLY A 164 -6.19 1.31 8.30
C GLY A 164 -6.86 1.39 6.92
N ALA A 165 -7.46 2.54 6.54
CA ALA A 165 -8.09 2.70 5.23
C ALA A 165 -7.13 2.42 4.07
N GLY A 166 -5.91 2.95 4.13
CA GLY A 166 -4.86 2.73 3.13
C GLY A 166 -4.45 1.27 3.04
N ASP A 167 -4.23 0.61 4.18
CA ASP A 167 -3.87 -0.82 4.22
C ASP A 167 -5.00 -1.70 3.67
N ALA A 168 -6.25 -1.40 4.04
CA ALA A 168 -7.43 -2.11 3.53
C ALA A 168 -7.58 -1.93 2.01
N PHE A 169 -7.35 -0.72 1.49
CA PHE A 169 -7.34 -0.45 0.06
C PHE A 169 -6.25 -1.27 -0.65
N CYS A 170 -5.01 -1.16 -0.19
CA CYS A 170 -3.86 -1.83 -0.81
C CYS A 170 -4.03 -3.35 -0.79
N CYS A 171 -4.53 -3.91 0.31
CA CYS A 171 -4.79 -5.34 0.44
C CYS A 171 -5.79 -5.84 -0.62
N ALA A 172 -6.96 -5.18 -0.75
CA ALA A 172 -7.98 -5.60 -1.71
C ALA A 172 -7.56 -5.34 -3.16
N PHE A 173 -6.83 -4.24 -3.43
CA PHE A 173 -6.24 -3.98 -4.74
C PHE A 173 -5.30 -5.11 -5.16
N VAL A 174 -4.29 -5.42 -4.34
CA VAL A 174 -3.28 -6.43 -4.65
C VAL A 174 -3.89 -7.83 -4.72
N ALA A 175 -4.81 -8.17 -3.81
CA ALA A 175 -5.54 -9.44 -3.86
C ALA A 175 -6.33 -9.60 -5.17
N SER A 176 -6.93 -8.52 -5.68
CA SER A 176 -7.62 -8.52 -6.98
C SER A 176 -6.63 -8.73 -8.13
N MET A 177 -5.47 -8.09 -8.11
CA MET A 177 -4.41 -8.28 -9.10
C MET A 177 -3.86 -9.72 -9.10
N ILE A 178 -3.64 -10.31 -7.92
CA ILE A 178 -3.22 -11.72 -7.77
C ILE A 178 -4.23 -12.67 -8.42
N LYS A 179 -5.52 -12.33 -8.37
CA LYS A 179 -6.61 -13.10 -8.99
C LYS A 179 -6.84 -12.77 -10.47
N GLY A 180 -5.94 -12.03 -11.11
CA GLY A 180 -6.02 -11.70 -12.54
C GLY A 180 -7.13 -10.70 -12.89
N LYS A 181 -7.66 -9.94 -11.92
CA LYS A 181 -8.67 -8.91 -12.21
C LYS A 181 -8.03 -7.70 -12.87
N GLN A 182 -8.79 -7.00 -13.69
CA GLN A 182 -8.35 -5.76 -14.35
C GLN A 182 -8.11 -4.63 -13.33
N THR A 183 -7.20 -3.71 -13.65
CA THR A 183 -6.81 -2.59 -12.78
C THR A 183 -8.01 -1.75 -12.30
N GLY A 184 -8.98 -1.47 -13.18
CA GLY A 184 -10.19 -0.73 -12.80
C GLY A 184 -11.06 -1.46 -11.77
N TYR A 185 -11.18 -2.80 -11.87
CA TYR A 185 -11.85 -3.59 -10.84
C TYR A 185 -11.07 -3.57 -9.53
N ALA A 186 -9.74 -3.69 -9.60
CA ALA A 186 -8.88 -3.68 -8.41
C ALA A 186 -8.97 -2.35 -7.65
N LEU A 187 -9.04 -1.19 -8.36
CA LEU A 187 -9.30 0.11 -7.74
C LEU A 187 -10.65 0.14 -7.01
N ALA A 188 -11.71 -0.34 -7.65
CA ALA A 188 -13.03 -0.41 -7.04
C ALA A 188 -13.06 -1.34 -5.82
N ALA A 189 -12.34 -2.46 -5.87
CA ALA A 189 -12.21 -3.38 -4.73
C ALA A 189 -11.45 -2.73 -3.56
N GLY A 190 -10.37 -1.99 -3.86
CA GLY A 190 -9.64 -1.21 -2.87
C GLY A 190 -10.54 -0.18 -2.19
N ALA A 191 -11.27 0.63 -2.98
CA ALA A 191 -12.21 1.63 -2.47
C ALA A 191 -13.33 1.01 -1.63
N ALA A 192 -13.90 -0.13 -2.06
CA ALA A 192 -14.95 -0.84 -1.32
C ALA A 192 -14.43 -1.32 0.04
N ASN A 193 -13.24 -1.92 0.08
CA ASN A 193 -12.69 -2.44 1.33
C ASN A 193 -12.29 -1.31 2.29
N ALA A 194 -11.68 -0.24 1.78
CA ALA A 194 -11.39 0.95 2.57
C ALA A 194 -12.67 1.58 3.15
N SER A 195 -13.72 1.72 2.34
CA SER A 195 -15.00 2.29 2.78
C SER A 195 -15.68 1.44 3.86
N SER A 196 -15.48 0.13 3.85
CA SER A 196 -16.00 -0.76 4.88
C SER A 196 -15.28 -0.54 6.22
N VAL A 197 -13.96 -0.47 6.19
CA VAL A 197 -13.13 -0.30 7.41
C VAL A 197 -13.41 1.04 8.08
N ILE A 198 -13.45 2.15 7.34
CA ILE A 198 -13.61 3.49 7.93
C ILE A 198 -14.97 3.76 8.58
N ARG A 199 -15.94 2.86 8.42
CA ARG A 199 -17.26 2.94 9.09
C ARG A 199 -17.21 2.48 10.54
N HIS A 200 -16.11 1.90 10.98
CA HIS A 200 -15.95 1.28 12.29
C HIS A 200 -14.64 1.76 12.95
N LEU A 201 -14.61 1.76 14.27
CA LEU A 201 -13.39 2.01 15.02
C LEU A 201 -12.39 0.86 14.82
N GLY A 202 -11.12 1.20 14.58
CA GLY A 202 -10.02 0.24 14.48
C GLY A 202 -9.63 -0.13 13.05
N ALA A 203 -8.35 -0.42 12.88
CA ALA A 203 -7.66 -0.48 11.59
C ALA A 203 -8.06 -1.65 10.65
N LYS A 204 -8.74 -2.69 11.15
CA LYS A 204 -9.05 -3.91 10.38
C LYS A 204 -10.42 -4.49 10.64
N ASN A 205 -11.31 -3.73 11.24
CA ASN A 205 -12.69 -4.16 11.46
C ASN A 205 -13.45 -4.19 10.13
N ILE A 206 -14.27 -5.23 9.95
CA ILE A 206 -15.15 -5.41 8.77
C ILE A 206 -14.37 -5.36 7.43
N LEU A 207 -13.25 -6.05 7.34
CA LEU A 207 -12.62 -6.33 6.05
C LEU A 207 -13.55 -7.22 5.21
N LEU A 208 -13.73 -6.86 3.94
CA LEU A 208 -14.67 -7.55 3.06
C LEU A 208 -14.08 -8.84 2.50
N THR A 209 -14.87 -9.89 2.51
CA THR A 209 -14.61 -11.11 1.73
C THR A 209 -14.76 -10.82 0.23
N GLN A 210 -14.27 -11.72 -0.63
CA GLN A 210 -14.38 -11.56 -2.08
C GLN A 210 -15.83 -11.41 -2.57
N THR A 211 -16.75 -12.18 -1.98
CA THR A 211 -18.18 -12.11 -2.32
C THR A 211 -18.77 -10.76 -1.92
N GLN A 212 -18.44 -10.28 -0.72
CA GLN A 212 -18.87 -8.98 -0.23
C GLN A 212 -18.30 -7.83 -1.08
N LEU A 213 -17.02 -7.91 -1.50
CA LEU A 213 -16.42 -6.94 -2.43
C LEU A 213 -17.25 -6.82 -3.71
N GLY A 214 -17.59 -7.93 -4.35
CA GLY A 214 -18.40 -7.93 -5.57
C GLY A 214 -19.77 -7.27 -5.38
N LYS A 215 -20.47 -7.61 -4.30
CA LYS A 215 -21.78 -7.01 -3.95
C LYS A 215 -21.64 -5.49 -3.71
N THR A 216 -20.66 -5.09 -2.91
CA THR A 216 -20.41 -3.67 -2.58
C THR A 216 -20.10 -2.85 -3.85
N ILE A 217 -19.20 -3.33 -4.70
CA ILE A 217 -18.87 -2.65 -5.97
C ILE A 217 -20.13 -2.49 -6.84
N SER A 218 -20.95 -3.54 -6.95
CA SER A 218 -22.18 -3.49 -7.75
C SER A 218 -23.19 -2.49 -7.20
N GLN A 219 -23.34 -2.37 -5.89
CA GLN A 219 -24.23 -1.40 -5.25
C GLN A 219 -23.80 0.04 -5.50
N PHE A 220 -22.49 0.34 -5.46
CA PHE A 220 -22.00 1.69 -5.70
C PHE A 220 -21.95 2.11 -7.17
N ARG A 221 -21.95 1.15 -8.12
CA ARG A 221 -22.05 1.43 -9.55
C ARG A 221 -23.48 1.76 -10.01
N LYS A 222 -24.49 1.42 -9.21
CA LYS A 222 -25.90 1.69 -9.52
C LYS A 222 -26.40 3.05 -8.99
N LYS A 223 -25.59 3.72 -8.19
CA LYS A 223 -25.81 5.10 -7.69
C LYS A 223 -24.99 6.10 -8.48
#